data_12bee5aef23479e99d29f897458b89e0
#
_entry.id   12bee5aef23479e99d29f897458b89e0
#
_cell.length_a   1.000
_cell.length_b   1.000
_cell.length_c   1.000
_cell.angle_alpha   90.00
_cell.angle_beta   90.00
_cell.angle_gamma   90.00
#
_symmetry.space_group_name_H-M   'P 1'
#
loop_
_entity.id
_entity.type
_entity.pdbx_description
1 polymer ?
#
loop_
_entity_poly.entity_id
_entity_poly.type
_entity_poly.pdbx_seq_one_letter_code
_entity_poly.pdbx_strand_id
1 'polypeptide(L)'
;MDPAQVQTLVALLRRVPAFADQPEADLQWFVAQSEERRVNVGEITVMEDTPADTMFVMFDGELRARRESGPQDGPVFTARAGDVTGILPFSRMKTFGVTGRAVLPIHSLAFPAVKFPELFQRMPELSQRLVGLLTDRVRNITREEQQREKLAALGKLSAGLAHELNNPSAAARRSAASLRECLERLRVAGRTSRLGPDDCGLLAQREEQVRSELKEPEYKDEFARVEREEAIQSWLEGRSVSEAWKLATLLADAGLTDTQLEIFAAAAGASLGPELTRFGTLLEMERIAGELEQSTARISDLIKAIKEYSYMDQAPLQEVDIKNSLETTLTIMHHKLKRGIVVSREFAPDLPKVMAYGSELNQVWTNLIDNAADAMKEKGKLTVRAVRENDYVLVEIVDDGPGIPPEVQSRIFEPFFTTKGVGEGTGLGLDVVHRIVQKTRGLVTLKSVPGDTRFQVRLPIHNAL
;
A
#
# COMPACT_ATOMS: atom_id res chain seq x y z
N MET A 1 53.58 -23.35 -5.82
CA MET A 1 52.72 -24.33 -6.53
C MET A 1 53.53 -25.08 -7.56
N ASP A 2 53.27 -26.37 -7.76
CA ASP A 2 53.86 -27.20 -8.81
C ASP A 2 53.38 -26.70 -10.21
N PRO A 3 54.23 -26.64 -11.25
CA PRO A 3 53.87 -26.25 -12.59
C PRO A 3 52.63 -26.94 -13.16
N ALA A 4 52.44 -28.22 -12.89
CA ALA A 4 51.25 -28.97 -13.29
C ALA A 4 49.98 -28.49 -12.63
N GLN A 5 50.04 -28.08 -11.36
CA GLN A 5 48.95 -27.54 -10.60
C GLN A 5 48.57 -26.15 -11.14
N VAL A 6 49.56 -25.29 -11.47
CA VAL A 6 49.32 -23.98 -12.08
C VAL A 6 48.59 -24.12 -13.42
N GLN A 7 48.97 -25.03 -14.27
CA GLN A 7 48.33 -25.29 -15.55
C GLN A 7 46.85 -25.73 -15.35
N THR A 8 46.60 -26.59 -14.37
CA THR A 8 45.23 -27.03 -14.04
C THR A 8 44.35 -25.83 -13.59
N LEU A 9 44.85 -24.96 -12.70
CA LEU A 9 44.14 -23.79 -12.21
C LEU A 9 43.93 -22.74 -13.32
N VAL A 10 44.87 -22.57 -14.24
CA VAL A 10 44.70 -21.72 -15.44
C VAL A 10 43.59 -22.27 -16.35
N ALA A 11 43.51 -23.57 -16.55
CA ALA A 11 42.43 -24.18 -17.31
C ALA A 11 41.03 -23.97 -16.66
N LEU A 12 40.98 -24.00 -15.31
CA LEU A 12 39.75 -23.69 -14.55
C LEU A 12 39.39 -22.20 -14.65
N LEU A 13 40.36 -21.29 -14.53
CA LEU A 13 40.13 -19.86 -14.71
C LEU A 13 39.49 -19.51 -16.06
N ARG A 14 39.94 -20.15 -17.14
CA ARG A 14 39.35 -19.92 -18.48
C ARG A 14 37.89 -20.32 -18.61
N ARG A 15 37.35 -21.12 -17.69
CA ARG A 15 35.91 -21.45 -17.61
C ARG A 15 35.09 -20.35 -16.94
N VAL A 16 35.76 -19.47 -16.20
CA VAL A 16 35.10 -18.33 -15.53
C VAL A 16 34.93 -17.17 -16.52
N PRO A 17 33.71 -16.69 -16.82
CA PRO A 17 33.46 -15.73 -17.90
C PRO A 17 34.32 -14.47 -17.83
N ALA A 18 34.61 -13.98 -16.64
CA ALA A 18 35.46 -12.79 -16.46
C ALA A 18 36.89 -12.98 -16.95
N PHE A 19 37.41 -14.21 -16.93
CA PHE A 19 38.81 -14.60 -17.22
C PHE A 19 39.00 -15.28 -18.58
N ALA A 20 37.94 -15.63 -19.32
CA ALA A 20 37.95 -16.49 -20.48
C ALA A 20 38.97 -16.09 -21.55
N ASP A 21 39.10 -14.80 -21.86
CA ASP A 21 39.89 -14.26 -22.97
C ASP A 21 41.24 -13.69 -22.51
N GLN A 22 41.63 -13.91 -21.25
CA GLN A 22 42.87 -13.34 -20.72
C GLN A 22 44.10 -14.11 -21.25
N PRO A 23 45.21 -13.42 -21.50
CA PRO A 23 46.47 -14.05 -21.90
C PRO A 23 46.93 -15.07 -20.87
N GLU A 24 47.51 -16.17 -21.35
CA GLU A 24 47.96 -17.30 -20.48
C GLU A 24 48.99 -16.86 -19.44
N ALA A 25 49.93 -15.98 -19.81
CA ALA A 25 50.94 -15.44 -18.91
C ALA A 25 50.33 -14.62 -17.77
N ASP A 26 49.19 -13.96 -18.02
CA ASP A 26 48.47 -13.15 -17.01
C ASP A 26 47.65 -14.05 -16.10
N LEU A 27 47.02 -15.11 -16.64
CA LEU A 27 46.38 -16.13 -15.84
C LEU A 27 47.34 -16.88 -14.93
N GLN A 28 48.53 -17.24 -15.44
CA GLN A 28 49.58 -17.84 -14.61
C GLN A 28 50.04 -16.91 -13.49
N TRP A 29 50.22 -15.63 -13.79
CA TRP A 29 50.52 -14.62 -12.76
C TRP A 29 49.41 -14.52 -11.71
N PHE A 30 48.14 -14.45 -12.14
CA PHE A 30 47.00 -14.39 -11.26
C PHE A 30 46.95 -15.60 -10.30
N VAL A 31 47.12 -16.80 -10.83
CA VAL A 31 47.22 -18.05 -10.03
C VAL A 31 48.38 -17.97 -9.04
N ALA A 32 49.56 -17.50 -9.46
CA ALA A 32 50.73 -17.36 -8.59
C ALA A 32 50.53 -16.38 -7.42
N GLN A 33 49.65 -15.38 -7.59
CA GLN A 33 49.30 -14.41 -6.53
C GLN A 33 48.09 -14.82 -5.69
N SER A 34 47.44 -15.97 -6.03
CA SER A 34 46.25 -16.50 -5.37
C SER A 34 46.55 -17.70 -4.49
N GLU A 35 45.68 -17.95 -3.53
CA GLU A 35 45.65 -19.15 -2.71
C GLU A 35 44.51 -20.08 -3.19
N GLU A 36 44.82 -21.34 -3.50
CA GLU A 36 43.80 -22.34 -3.79
C GLU A 36 43.06 -22.69 -2.49
N ARG A 37 41.73 -22.63 -2.51
CA ARG A 37 40.88 -22.95 -1.36
C ARG A 37 39.87 -24.04 -1.71
N ARG A 38 39.76 -25.01 -0.82
CA ARG A 38 38.77 -26.06 -0.84
C ARG A 38 38.02 -26.03 0.47
N VAL A 39 36.71 -25.94 0.42
CA VAL A 39 35.87 -25.78 1.61
C VAL A 39 34.77 -26.85 1.57
N ASN A 40 34.61 -27.58 2.68
CA ASN A 40 33.58 -28.61 2.78
C ASN A 40 32.20 -28.04 3.07
N VAL A 41 31.15 -28.81 2.83
CA VAL A 41 29.76 -28.45 3.11
C VAL A 41 29.61 -28.06 4.59
N GLY A 42 28.95 -26.92 4.84
CA GLY A 42 28.67 -26.38 6.18
C GLY A 42 29.78 -25.50 6.75
N GLU A 43 31.00 -25.53 6.20
CA GLU A 43 32.09 -24.66 6.67
C GLU A 43 31.86 -23.21 6.29
N ILE A 44 32.36 -22.29 7.14
CA ILE A 44 32.29 -20.84 6.93
C ILE A 44 33.44 -20.42 5.99
N THR A 45 33.10 -19.71 4.93
CA THR A 45 34.06 -19.14 3.98
C THR A 45 34.42 -17.68 4.30
N VAL A 46 33.44 -16.91 4.72
CA VAL A 46 33.56 -15.52 5.16
C VAL A 46 32.65 -15.32 6.37
N MET A 47 33.04 -14.48 7.30
CA MET A 47 32.28 -14.15 8.53
C MET A 47 31.89 -12.68 8.53
N GLU A 48 30.67 -12.38 8.98
CA GLU A 48 30.18 -11.02 9.18
C GLU A 48 31.15 -10.24 10.09
N ASP A 49 31.34 -8.95 9.80
CA ASP A 49 32.21 -7.99 10.49
C ASP A 49 33.73 -8.29 10.43
N THR A 50 34.15 -9.36 9.73
CA THR A 50 35.59 -9.59 9.46
C THR A 50 36.07 -8.73 8.28
N PRO A 51 37.39 -8.38 8.21
CA PRO A 51 37.93 -7.58 7.14
C PRO A 51 37.63 -8.17 5.75
N ALA A 52 37.13 -7.34 4.82
CA ALA A 52 36.91 -7.73 3.45
C ALA A 52 38.17 -7.43 2.63
N ASP A 53 39.13 -8.34 2.63
CA ASP A 53 40.45 -8.20 2.02
C ASP A 53 40.73 -9.20 0.91
N THR A 54 39.76 -10.05 0.55
CA THR A 54 39.94 -11.16 -0.36
C THR A 54 38.82 -11.22 -1.40
N MET A 55 39.21 -11.34 -2.69
CA MET A 55 38.36 -11.65 -3.82
C MET A 55 38.41 -13.17 -4.07
N PHE A 56 37.25 -13.81 -4.28
CA PHE A 56 37.15 -15.23 -4.55
C PHE A 56 36.67 -15.49 -5.97
N VAL A 57 37.34 -16.39 -6.68
CA VAL A 57 36.92 -16.91 -8.00
C VAL A 57 36.44 -18.33 -7.82
N MET A 58 35.16 -18.57 -8.03
CA MET A 58 34.51 -19.86 -7.78
C MET A 58 34.67 -20.77 -9.00
N PHE A 59 35.33 -21.92 -8.84
CA PHE A 59 35.45 -22.94 -9.89
C PHE A 59 34.34 -23.98 -9.80
N ASP A 60 33.95 -24.32 -8.55
CA ASP A 60 32.92 -25.32 -8.29
C ASP A 60 32.25 -25.02 -6.93
N GLY A 61 31.06 -25.59 -6.73
CA GLY A 61 30.32 -25.49 -5.49
C GLY A 61 29.28 -24.36 -5.44
N GLU A 62 28.64 -24.25 -4.29
CA GLU A 62 27.65 -23.16 -3.99
C GLU A 62 27.92 -22.62 -2.59
N LEU A 63 28.06 -21.28 -2.52
CA LEU A 63 28.11 -20.49 -1.30
C LEU A 63 26.79 -19.80 -1.08
N ARG A 64 26.23 -19.89 0.15
CA ARG A 64 25.14 -19.00 0.59
C ARG A 64 25.59 -18.14 1.73
N ALA A 65 25.36 -16.84 1.59
CA ALA A 65 25.74 -15.86 2.59
C ALA A 65 24.51 -15.08 3.05
N ARG A 66 24.37 -14.89 4.36
CA ARG A 66 23.30 -14.11 4.99
C ARG A 66 23.86 -13.27 6.13
N ARG A 67 23.13 -12.27 6.51
CA ARG A 67 23.41 -11.46 7.69
C ARG A 67 22.99 -12.24 8.94
N GLU A 68 23.91 -12.51 9.87
CA GLU A 68 23.59 -13.20 11.12
C GLU A 68 22.97 -12.29 12.17
N SER A 69 23.34 -11.00 12.16
CA SER A 69 22.79 -9.95 13.05
C SER A 69 21.42 -9.44 12.64
N GLY A 70 20.81 -9.96 11.56
CA GLY A 70 19.54 -9.53 10.99
C GLY A 70 18.40 -10.55 11.18
N PRO A 71 17.17 -10.23 10.67
CA PRO A 71 16.05 -11.16 10.65
C PRO A 71 16.39 -12.47 9.95
N GLN A 72 15.85 -13.59 10.45
CA GLN A 72 16.11 -14.93 9.85
C GLN A 72 15.70 -15.01 8.37
N ASP A 73 14.75 -14.21 7.92
CA ASP A 73 14.28 -14.08 6.53
C ASP A 73 15.04 -13.02 5.72
N GLY A 74 16.20 -12.57 6.19
CA GLY A 74 17.05 -11.60 5.51
C GLY A 74 17.54 -12.06 4.13
N PRO A 75 18.07 -11.13 3.28
CA PRO A 75 18.56 -11.45 1.95
C PRO A 75 19.65 -12.53 2.00
N VAL A 76 19.53 -13.51 1.11
CA VAL A 76 20.54 -14.56 0.93
C VAL A 76 21.30 -14.27 -0.36
N PHE A 77 22.55 -13.92 -0.24
CA PHE A 77 23.45 -13.85 -1.39
C PHE A 77 23.94 -15.28 -1.73
N THR A 78 23.86 -15.63 -3.01
CA THR A 78 24.35 -16.92 -3.49
C THR A 78 25.44 -16.71 -4.52
N ALA A 79 26.58 -17.41 -4.36
CA ALA A 79 27.63 -17.48 -5.36
C ALA A 79 27.81 -18.94 -5.81
N ARG A 80 28.00 -19.13 -7.12
CA ARG A 80 28.10 -20.45 -7.76
C ARG A 80 29.37 -20.57 -8.59
N ALA A 81 29.59 -21.75 -9.14
CA ALA A 81 30.66 -21.97 -10.10
C ALA A 81 30.60 -20.93 -11.25
N GLY A 82 31.73 -20.33 -11.55
CA GLY A 82 31.88 -19.25 -12.54
C GLY A 82 31.73 -17.84 -11.98
N ASP A 83 31.31 -17.67 -10.74
CA ASP A 83 31.15 -16.35 -10.12
C ASP A 83 32.47 -15.81 -9.53
N VAL A 84 32.59 -14.48 -9.53
CA VAL A 84 33.60 -13.74 -8.78
C VAL A 84 32.92 -13.05 -7.62
N THR A 85 33.36 -13.35 -6.38
CA THR A 85 32.72 -12.87 -5.15
C THR A 85 33.74 -12.32 -4.14
N GLY A 86 33.34 -12.03 -2.91
CA GLY A 86 34.18 -11.33 -1.93
C GLY A 86 34.26 -9.82 -2.24
N ILE A 87 35.41 -9.21 -1.91
CA ILE A 87 35.66 -7.82 -2.28
C ILE A 87 36.00 -7.72 -3.77
N LEU A 88 35.36 -6.79 -4.46
CA LEU A 88 35.70 -6.45 -5.85
C LEU A 88 36.45 -5.11 -5.92
N PRO A 89 37.27 -4.90 -6.96
CA PRO A 89 37.97 -3.62 -7.14
C PRO A 89 37.03 -2.42 -7.07
N PHE A 90 37.51 -1.32 -6.48
CA PHE A 90 36.77 -0.07 -6.22
C PHE A 90 35.54 -0.22 -5.28
N SER A 91 35.30 -1.38 -4.68
CA SER A 91 34.34 -1.52 -3.63
C SER A 91 34.72 -0.68 -2.40
N ARG A 92 33.73 -0.05 -1.75
CA ARG A 92 33.92 0.66 -0.48
C ARG A 92 33.76 -0.27 0.75
N MET A 93 33.57 -1.55 0.52
CA MET A 93 33.39 -2.55 1.57
C MET A 93 34.70 -2.67 2.39
N LYS A 94 34.61 -2.47 3.71
CA LYS A 94 35.73 -2.62 4.65
C LYS A 94 35.66 -3.94 5.39
N THR A 95 34.45 -4.39 5.70
CA THR A 95 34.17 -5.66 6.35
C THR A 95 33.10 -6.42 5.57
N PHE A 96 33.05 -7.74 5.71
CA PHE A 96 31.97 -8.54 5.15
C PHE A 96 30.68 -8.24 5.94
N GLY A 97 29.62 -7.84 5.25
CA GLY A 97 28.31 -7.59 5.86
C GLY A 97 27.45 -8.85 6.03
N VAL A 98 28.01 -10.02 5.78
CA VAL A 98 27.31 -11.31 5.79
C VAL A 98 28.25 -12.45 6.17
N THR A 99 27.70 -13.54 6.75
CA THR A 99 28.40 -14.81 6.96
C THR A 99 28.06 -15.76 5.83
N GLY A 100 29.08 -16.24 5.12
CA GLY A 100 28.96 -17.17 4.00
C GLY A 100 29.30 -18.61 4.41
N ARG A 101 28.40 -19.55 4.07
CA ARG A 101 28.59 -21.00 4.32
C ARG A 101 28.51 -21.77 3.01
N ALA A 102 29.36 -22.79 2.89
CA ALA A 102 29.33 -23.71 1.76
C ALA A 102 28.09 -24.59 1.84
N VAL A 103 27.28 -24.60 0.78
CA VAL A 103 26.11 -25.48 0.63
C VAL A 103 26.49 -26.73 -0.19
N LEU A 104 27.37 -26.52 -1.17
CA LEU A 104 28.06 -27.57 -1.90
C LEU A 104 29.57 -27.43 -1.67
N PRO A 105 30.38 -28.50 -1.81
CA PRO A 105 31.84 -28.40 -1.66
C PRO A 105 32.39 -27.33 -2.61
N ILE A 106 33.14 -26.37 -2.06
CA ILE A 106 33.66 -25.25 -2.84
C ILE A 106 35.09 -25.49 -3.25
N HIS A 107 35.38 -25.25 -4.54
CA HIS A 107 36.73 -25.09 -5.05
C HIS A 107 36.88 -23.68 -5.63
N SER A 108 37.85 -22.92 -5.12
CA SER A 108 38.02 -21.51 -5.49
C SER A 108 39.49 -21.07 -5.41
N LEU A 109 39.76 -19.91 -6.05
CA LEU A 109 40.96 -19.13 -5.81
C LEU A 109 40.63 -17.92 -4.95
N ALA A 110 41.45 -17.68 -3.95
CA ALA A 110 41.41 -16.50 -3.08
C ALA A 110 42.52 -15.53 -3.49
N PHE A 111 42.14 -14.36 -4.03
CA PHE A 111 43.07 -13.33 -4.50
C PHE A 111 43.06 -12.17 -3.51
N PRO A 112 44.21 -11.77 -2.92
CA PRO A 112 44.25 -10.73 -1.89
C PRO A 112 44.09 -9.34 -2.50
N ALA A 113 43.23 -8.51 -1.90
CA ALA A 113 42.91 -7.15 -2.38
C ALA A 113 44.11 -6.22 -2.43
N VAL A 114 45.13 -6.46 -1.62
CA VAL A 114 46.40 -5.71 -1.63
C VAL A 114 47.10 -5.76 -3.00
N LYS A 115 46.79 -6.80 -3.81
CA LYS A 115 47.33 -6.99 -5.17
C LYS A 115 46.49 -6.34 -6.27
N PHE A 116 45.39 -5.67 -5.97
CA PHE A 116 44.57 -4.98 -6.98
C PHE A 116 45.33 -3.92 -7.78
N PRO A 117 46.24 -3.11 -7.22
CA PRO A 117 47.05 -2.18 -8.02
C PRO A 117 47.90 -2.86 -9.10
N GLU A 118 48.49 -4.02 -8.79
CA GLU A 118 49.25 -4.81 -9.77
C GLU A 118 48.32 -5.44 -10.81
N LEU A 119 47.14 -5.93 -10.39
CA LEU A 119 46.11 -6.45 -11.29
C LEU A 119 45.67 -5.41 -12.32
N PHE A 120 45.43 -4.15 -11.91
CA PHE A 120 45.00 -3.08 -12.82
C PHE A 120 46.02 -2.74 -13.88
N GLN A 121 47.29 -2.76 -13.50
CA GLN A 121 48.39 -2.48 -14.45
C GLN A 121 48.55 -3.64 -15.44
N ARG A 122 48.40 -4.88 -14.97
CA ARG A 122 48.71 -6.06 -15.77
C ARG A 122 47.54 -6.53 -16.61
N MET A 123 46.32 -6.46 -16.04
CA MET A 123 45.10 -7.01 -16.64
C MET A 123 43.99 -5.94 -16.70
N PRO A 124 44.14 -4.87 -17.50
CA PRO A 124 43.18 -3.77 -17.52
C PRO A 124 41.79 -4.16 -18.02
N GLU A 125 41.70 -5.10 -18.96
CA GLU A 125 40.40 -5.62 -19.45
C GLU A 125 39.64 -6.41 -18.37
N LEU A 126 40.34 -7.26 -17.63
CA LEU A 126 39.75 -7.95 -16.47
C LEU A 126 39.26 -6.92 -15.44
N SER A 127 40.04 -5.88 -15.17
CA SER A 127 39.66 -4.84 -14.22
C SER A 127 38.37 -4.14 -14.62
N GLN A 128 38.15 -3.83 -15.90
CA GLN A 128 36.88 -3.27 -16.41
C GLN A 128 35.71 -4.25 -16.20
N ARG A 129 35.91 -5.54 -16.47
CA ARG A 129 34.88 -6.59 -16.25
C ARG A 129 34.51 -6.71 -14.78
N LEU A 130 35.49 -6.65 -13.87
CA LEU A 130 35.23 -6.68 -12.42
C LEU A 130 34.47 -5.46 -11.91
N VAL A 131 34.71 -4.27 -12.50
CA VAL A 131 33.90 -3.06 -12.22
C VAL A 131 32.47 -3.24 -12.74
N GLY A 132 32.28 -3.83 -13.93
CA GLY A 132 30.96 -4.21 -14.44
C GLY A 132 30.22 -5.14 -13.49
N LEU A 133 30.87 -6.20 -13.01
CA LEU A 133 30.30 -7.15 -12.04
C LEU A 133 29.91 -6.43 -10.72
N LEU A 134 30.73 -5.50 -10.21
CA LEU A 134 30.39 -4.70 -9.05
C LEU A 134 29.14 -3.88 -9.28
N THR A 135 29.06 -3.20 -10.43
CA THR A 135 27.90 -2.36 -10.80
C THR A 135 26.62 -3.18 -10.89
N ASP A 136 26.68 -4.35 -11.53
CA ASP A 136 25.53 -5.26 -11.65
C ASP A 136 25.11 -5.83 -10.29
N ARG A 137 26.07 -6.15 -9.42
CA ARG A 137 25.80 -6.59 -8.04
C ARG A 137 25.04 -5.52 -7.26
N VAL A 138 25.54 -4.27 -7.29
CA VAL A 138 24.88 -3.14 -6.61
C VAL A 138 23.46 -2.95 -7.13
N ARG A 139 23.28 -2.98 -8.48
CA ARG A 139 21.94 -2.87 -9.08
C ARG A 139 20.98 -3.98 -8.64
N ASN A 140 21.46 -5.21 -8.60
CA ASN A 140 20.63 -6.35 -8.22
C ASN A 140 20.23 -6.29 -6.74
N ILE A 141 21.17 -6.00 -5.84
CA ILE A 141 20.88 -5.82 -4.41
C ILE A 141 19.85 -4.69 -4.22
N THR A 142 20.05 -3.54 -4.87
CA THR A 142 19.12 -2.42 -4.75
C THR A 142 17.71 -2.77 -5.26
N ARG A 143 17.60 -3.53 -6.36
CA ARG A 143 16.31 -4.00 -6.87
C ARG A 143 15.63 -4.97 -5.92
N GLU A 144 16.37 -5.94 -5.37
CA GLU A 144 15.82 -6.90 -4.41
C GLU A 144 15.35 -6.22 -3.12
N GLU A 145 16.10 -5.26 -2.60
CA GLU A 145 15.71 -4.46 -1.44
C GLU A 145 14.44 -3.66 -1.72
N GLN A 146 14.38 -2.95 -2.84
CA GLN A 146 13.18 -2.21 -3.26
C GLN A 146 11.96 -3.12 -3.38
N GLN A 147 12.12 -4.29 -3.97
CA GLN A 147 11.02 -5.25 -4.11
C GLN A 147 10.54 -5.80 -2.77
N ARG A 148 11.46 -6.05 -1.84
CA ARG A 148 11.11 -6.47 -0.47
C ARG A 148 10.40 -5.36 0.33
N GLU A 149 10.90 -4.14 0.28
CA GLU A 149 10.26 -2.98 0.90
C GLU A 149 8.83 -2.81 0.40
N LYS A 150 8.62 -2.97 -0.92
CA LYS A 150 7.29 -2.92 -1.54
C LYS A 150 6.38 -4.05 -1.03
N LEU A 151 6.89 -5.29 -0.99
CA LEU A 151 6.14 -6.44 -0.49
C LEU A 151 5.80 -6.28 1.00
N ALA A 152 6.70 -5.74 1.80
CA ALA A 152 6.47 -5.46 3.22
C ALA A 152 5.40 -4.35 3.40
N ALA A 153 5.46 -3.28 2.60
CA ALA A 153 4.45 -2.23 2.59
C ALA A 153 3.08 -2.78 2.15
N LEU A 154 3.03 -3.59 1.09
CA LEU A 154 1.82 -4.26 0.64
C LEU A 154 1.30 -5.26 1.68
N GLY A 155 2.18 -6.01 2.34
CA GLY A 155 1.82 -6.94 3.42
C GLY A 155 1.19 -6.21 4.61
N LYS A 156 1.75 -5.08 5.02
CA LYS A 156 1.20 -4.21 6.08
C LYS A 156 -0.17 -3.65 5.71
N LEU A 157 -0.36 -3.29 4.44
CA LEU A 157 -1.63 -2.79 3.91
C LEU A 157 -2.66 -3.91 3.67
N SER A 158 -2.21 -5.13 3.34
CA SER A 158 -3.10 -6.24 2.93
C SER A 158 -4.12 -6.61 4.00
N ALA A 159 -3.74 -6.61 5.27
CA ALA A 159 -4.66 -6.89 6.37
C ALA A 159 -5.76 -5.82 6.48
N GLY A 160 -5.39 -4.55 6.34
CA GLY A 160 -6.32 -3.42 6.32
C GLY A 160 -7.23 -3.43 5.09
N LEU A 161 -6.67 -3.71 3.91
CA LEU A 161 -7.42 -3.81 2.66
C LEU A 161 -8.42 -4.97 2.67
N ALA A 162 -8.03 -6.15 3.19
CA ALA A 162 -8.95 -7.27 3.35
C ALA A 162 -10.12 -6.90 4.26
N HIS A 163 -9.87 -6.19 5.36
CA HIS A 163 -10.92 -5.71 6.25
C HIS A 163 -11.83 -4.68 5.57
N GLU A 164 -11.26 -3.73 4.83
CA GLU A 164 -12.01 -2.70 4.09
C GLU A 164 -12.81 -3.26 2.91
N LEU A 165 -12.39 -4.36 2.28
CA LEU A 165 -13.16 -5.08 1.27
C LEU A 165 -14.27 -5.95 1.88
N ASN A 166 -14.00 -6.58 3.01
CA ASN A 166 -14.97 -7.43 3.67
C ASN A 166 -16.17 -6.63 4.23
N ASN A 167 -15.97 -5.40 4.70
CA ASN A 167 -17.01 -4.56 5.26
C ASN A 167 -18.14 -4.26 4.24
N PRO A 168 -17.89 -3.63 3.08
CA PRO A 168 -18.93 -3.36 2.08
C PRO A 168 -19.45 -4.66 1.45
N SER A 169 -18.64 -5.71 1.33
CA SER A 169 -19.11 -7.02 0.84
C SER A 169 -20.12 -7.65 1.81
N ALA A 170 -19.88 -7.57 3.11
CA ALA A 170 -20.82 -8.04 4.12
C ALA A 170 -22.10 -7.18 4.14
N ALA A 171 -21.98 -5.85 3.99
CA ALA A 171 -23.12 -4.94 3.87
C ALA A 171 -23.96 -5.29 2.63
N ALA A 172 -23.36 -5.43 1.46
CA ALA A 172 -24.04 -5.81 0.22
C ALA A 172 -24.78 -7.16 0.35
N ARG A 173 -24.15 -8.14 1.01
CA ARG A 173 -24.81 -9.45 1.29
C ARG A 173 -26.02 -9.31 2.19
N ARG A 174 -25.95 -8.48 3.25
CA ARG A 174 -27.09 -8.22 4.14
C ARG A 174 -28.22 -7.52 3.38
N SER A 175 -27.90 -6.45 2.63
CA SER A 175 -28.88 -5.74 1.79
C SER A 175 -29.56 -6.67 0.78
N ALA A 176 -28.81 -7.56 0.12
CA ALA A 176 -29.38 -8.55 -0.79
C ALA A 176 -30.30 -9.57 -0.08
N ALA A 177 -29.98 -9.96 1.15
CA ALA A 177 -30.86 -10.83 1.95
C ALA A 177 -32.16 -10.10 2.34
N SER A 178 -32.06 -8.86 2.81
CA SER A 178 -33.23 -8.03 3.16
C SER A 178 -34.13 -7.75 1.96
N LEU A 179 -33.57 -7.52 0.75
CA LEU A 179 -34.37 -7.41 -0.47
C LEU A 179 -35.23 -8.65 -0.75
N ARG A 180 -34.68 -9.84 -0.47
CA ARG A 180 -35.41 -11.09 -0.64
C ARG A 180 -36.59 -11.18 0.34
N GLU A 181 -36.41 -10.76 1.58
CA GLU A 181 -37.49 -10.69 2.59
C GLU A 181 -38.57 -9.66 2.19
N CYS A 182 -38.16 -8.51 1.66
CA CYS A 182 -39.08 -7.50 1.12
C CYS A 182 -39.94 -8.07 -0.03
N LEU A 183 -39.32 -8.83 -0.94
CA LEU A 183 -40.08 -9.48 -2.04
C LEU A 183 -41.15 -10.44 -1.53
N GLU A 184 -40.88 -11.21 -0.48
CA GLU A 184 -41.88 -12.09 0.13
C GLU A 184 -43.01 -11.29 0.79
N ARG A 185 -42.69 -10.20 1.49
CA ARG A 185 -43.72 -9.30 2.05
C ARG A 185 -44.61 -8.70 0.98
N LEU A 186 -44.02 -8.25 -0.14
CA LEU A 186 -44.79 -7.74 -1.28
C LEU A 186 -45.73 -8.78 -1.88
N ARG A 187 -45.28 -10.04 -1.99
CA ARG A 187 -46.14 -11.15 -2.52
C ARG A 187 -47.32 -11.40 -1.60
N VAL A 188 -47.12 -11.35 -0.28
CA VAL A 188 -48.18 -11.51 0.71
C VAL A 188 -49.16 -10.33 0.65
N ALA A 189 -48.68 -9.10 0.66
CA ALA A 189 -49.48 -7.88 0.59
C ALA A 189 -50.35 -7.85 -0.67
N GLY A 190 -49.78 -8.19 -1.83
CA GLY A 190 -50.53 -8.25 -3.11
C GLY A 190 -51.63 -9.31 -3.17
N ARG A 191 -51.55 -10.38 -2.33
CA ARG A 191 -52.62 -11.40 -2.23
C ARG A 191 -53.76 -10.99 -1.30
N THR A 192 -53.50 -10.05 -0.40
CA THR A 192 -54.45 -9.61 0.64
C THR A 192 -55.17 -8.32 0.26
N SER A 193 -54.67 -7.56 -0.73
CA SER A 193 -55.34 -6.39 -1.27
C SER A 193 -56.68 -6.77 -1.96
N ARG A 194 -57.69 -5.95 -1.72
CA ARG A 194 -59.05 -6.09 -2.29
C ARG A 194 -59.52 -4.84 -3.05
N LEU A 195 -58.58 -4.07 -3.58
CA LEU A 195 -58.88 -2.87 -4.33
C LEU A 195 -59.48 -3.20 -5.70
N GLY A 196 -60.52 -2.46 -6.10
CA GLY A 196 -61.06 -2.48 -7.45
C GLY A 196 -60.13 -1.74 -8.43
N PRO A 197 -60.35 -1.92 -9.76
CA PRO A 197 -59.53 -1.25 -10.80
C PRO A 197 -59.49 0.27 -10.68
N ASP A 198 -60.61 0.90 -10.34
CA ASP A 198 -60.71 2.37 -10.23
C ASP A 198 -59.96 2.88 -8.97
N ASP A 199 -60.06 2.16 -7.86
CA ASP A 199 -59.37 2.49 -6.61
C ASP A 199 -57.85 2.32 -6.76
N CYS A 200 -57.39 1.32 -7.52
CA CYS A 200 -55.98 1.11 -7.82
C CYS A 200 -55.37 2.32 -8.56
N GLY A 201 -56.07 2.92 -9.50
CA GLY A 201 -55.63 4.12 -10.22
C GLY A 201 -55.46 5.34 -9.32
N LEU A 202 -56.45 5.57 -8.45
CA LEU A 202 -56.41 6.66 -7.49
C LEU A 202 -55.27 6.47 -6.47
N LEU A 203 -55.11 5.28 -5.91
CA LEU A 203 -54.08 4.96 -4.98
C LEU A 203 -52.67 5.14 -5.58
N ALA A 204 -52.45 4.63 -6.81
CA ALA A 204 -51.17 4.80 -7.51
C ALA A 204 -50.80 6.28 -7.70
N GLN A 205 -51.77 7.13 -8.01
CA GLN A 205 -51.57 8.57 -8.14
C GLN A 205 -51.20 9.21 -6.80
N ARG A 206 -51.82 8.77 -5.70
CA ARG A 206 -51.48 9.23 -4.35
C ARG A 206 -50.12 8.74 -3.84
N GLU A 207 -49.76 7.52 -4.17
CA GLU A 207 -48.42 6.98 -3.88
C GLU A 207 -47.34 7.81 -4.56
N GLU A 208 -47.51 8.14 -5.84
CA GLU A 208 -46.55 8.95 -6.58
C GLU A 208 -46.44 10.39 -5.99
N GLN A 209 -47.58 10.97 -5.60
CA GLN A 209 -47.61 12.24 -4.92
C GLN A 209 -46.81 12.17 -3.61
N VAL A 210 -47.11 11.20 -2.75
CA VAL A 210 -46.43 11.02 -1.45
C VAL A 210 -44.94 10.79 -1.69
N ARG A 211 -44.57 9.93 -2.65
CA ARG A 211 -43.18 9.61 -3.00
C ARG A 211 -42.39 10.85 -3.44
N SER A 212 -42.98 11.71 -4.26
CA SER A 212 -42.33 12.95 -4.74
C SER A 212 -42.07 13.98 -3.62
N GLU A 213 -42.86 13.91 -2.54
CA GLU A 213 -42.75 14.80 -1.39
C GLU A 213 -41.91 14.23 -0.25
N LEU A 214 -41.53 12.93 -0.30
CA LEU A 214 -40.72 12.29 0.72
C LEU A 214 -39.32 12.92 0.79
N LYS A 215 -38.89 13.19 2.00
CA LYS A 215 -37.53 13.60 2.32
C LYS A 215 -36.93 12.59 3.29
N GLU A 216 -35.60 12.42 3.24
CA GLU A 216 -34.93 11.62 4.25
C GLU A 216 -35.30 12.18 5.65
N PRO A 217 -35.73 11.30 6.59
CA PRO A 217 -36.13 11.73 7.90
C PRO A 217 -34.91 12.24 8.69
N GLU A 218 -34.94 13.52 9.09
CA GLU A 218 -33.93 14.10 9.99
C GLU A 218 -34.46 14.04 11.43
N TYR A 219 -34.19 12.96 12.14
CA TYR A 219 -34.46 12.89 13.58
C TYR A 219 -33.31 13.55 14.35
N LYS A 220 -33.66 14.42 15.32
CA LYS A 220 -32.67 15.10 16.17
C LYS A 220 -31.85 14.13 17.01
N ASP A 221 -32.49 13.04 17.43
CA ASP A 221 -31.91 11.96 18.23
C ASP A 221 -32.77 10.68 18.10
N GLU A 222 -32.30 9.61 18.69
CA GLU A 222 -33.01 8.32 18.71
C GLU A 222 -34.38 8.41 19.43
N PHE A 223 -34.51 9.30 20.41
CA PHE A 223 -35.76 9.50 21.13
C PHE A 223 -36.87 10.06 20.22
N ALA A 224 -36.54 11.06 19.41
CA ALA A 224 -37.47 11.64 18.43
C ALA A 224 -37.93 10.61 17.39
N ARG A 225 -37.08 9.66 17.01
CA ARG A 225 -37.44 8.55 16.13
C ARG A 225 -38.45 7.60 16.79
N VAL A 226 -38.21 7.21 18.05
CA VAL A 226 -39.11 6.34 18.82
C VAL A 226 -40.48 7.03 19.04
N GLU A 227 -40.51 8.30 19.40
CA GLU A 227 -41.76 9.07 19.55
C GLU A 227 -42.57 9.08 18.25
N ARG A 228 -41.89 9.24 17.09
CA ARG A 228 -42.53 9.18 15.78
C ARG A 228 -43.11 7.79 15.49
N GLU A 229 -42.36 6.74 15.78
CA GLU A 229 -42.80 5.34 15.63
C GLU A 229 -44.04 5.04 16.48
N GLU A 230 -44.05 5.46 17.74
CA GLU A 230 -45.21 5.31 18.64
C GLU A 230 -46.45 6.07 18.14
N ALA A 231 -46.28 7.27 17.61
CA ALA A 231 -47.38 8.06 17.04
C ALA A 231 -48.01 7.35 15.82
N ILE A 232 -47.18 6.83 14.90
CA ILE A 232 -47.65 6.08 13.73
C ILE A 232 -48.31 4.79 14.16
N GLN A 233 -47.76 4.07 15.14
CA GLN A 233 -48.34 2.84 15.68
C GLN A 233 -49.75 3.09 16.23
N SER A 234 -49.92 4.11 17.06
CA SER A 234 -51.24 4.48 17.63
C SER A 234 -52.24 4.83 16.54
N TRP A 235 -51.78 5.54 15.47
CA TRP A 235 -52.61 5.92 14.32
C TRP A 235 -53.07 4.69 13.54
N LEU A 236 -52.23 3.67 13.33
CA LEU A 236 -52.52 2.41 12.67
C LEU A 236 -53.48 1.55 13.51
N GLU A 237 -53.27 1.42 14.82
CA GLU A 237 -54.12 0.68 15.76
C GLU A 237 -55.52 1.24 15.81
N GLY A 238 -55.66 2.60 15.80
CA GLY A 238 -56.95 3.27 15.72
C GLY A 238 -57.76 2.93 14.46
N ARG A 239 -57.10 2.43 13.40
CA ARG A 239 -57.71 1.99 12.14
C ARG A 239 -57.76 0.48 11.99
N SER A 240 -57.51 -0.24 13.06
CA SER A 240 -57.55 -1.75 13.08
C SER A 240 -56.60 -2.40 12.11
N VAL A 241 -55.46 -1.77 11.81
CA VAL A 241 -54.40 -2.34 10.99
C VAL A 241 -53.64 -3.41 11.77
N SER A 242 -53.58 -4.63 11.24
CA SER A 242 -52.88 -5.74 11.89
C SER A 242 -51.35 -5.53 11.81
N GLU A 243 -50.63 -6.02 12.86
CA GLU A 243 -49.17 -5.85 12.98
C GLU A 243 -48.67 -4.39 12.89
N ALA A 244 -49.47 -3.47 13.44
CA ALA A 244 -49.23 -2.01 13.40
C ALA A 244 -47.82 -1.62 13.80
N TRP A 245 -47.25 -2.32 14.82
CA TRP A 245 -45.90 -2.05 15.31
C TRP A 245 -44.80 -2.29 14.24
N LYS A 246 -44.91 -3.35 13.42
CA LYS A 246 -43.94 -3.59 12.32
C LYS A 246 -44.03 -2.55 11.23
N LEU A 247 -45.26 -2.17 10.91
CA LEU A 247 -45.50 -1.18 9.87
C LEU A 247 -45.11 0.21 10.31
N ALA A 248 -45.33 0.55 11.61
CA ALA A 248 -44.93 1.83 12.18
C ALA A 248 -43.43 2.11 12.05
N THR A 249 -42.59 1.15 12.42
CA THR A 249 -41.12 1.25 12.24
C THR A 249 -40.78 1.55 10.77
N LEU A 250 -41.36 0.78 9.83
CA LEU A 250 -41.11 0.92 8.41
C LEU A 250 -41.49 2.31 7.86
N LEU A 251 -42.67 2.82 8.26
CA LEU A 251 -43.18 4.12 7.82
C LEU A 251 -42.46 5.28 8.47
N ALA A 252 -42.03 5.14 9.74
CA ALA A 252 -41.19 6.11 10.41
C ALA A 252 -39.81 6.22 9.75
N ASP A 253 -39.17 5.11 9.47
CA ASP A 253 -37.87 5.06 8.75
C ASP A 253 -37.96 5.62 7.33
N ALA A 254 -39.14 5.53 6.69
CA ALA A 254 -39.40 6.14 5.39
C ALA A 254 -39.76 7.65 5.49
N GLY A 255 -39.90 8.21 6.69
CA GLY A 255 -40.15 9.65 6.91
C GLY A 255 -41.57 10.10 6.56
N LEU A 256 -42.58 9.20 6.59
CA LEU A 256 -43.96 9.60 6.33
C LEU A 256 -44.51 10.53 7.42
N THR A 257 -45.20 11.59 6.98
CA THR A 257 -45.90 12.57 7.83
C THR A 257 -47.36 12.15 8.07
N ASP A 258 -48.00 12.73 9.12
CA ASP A 258 -49.40 12.43 9.37
C ASP A 258 -50.32 12.84 8.19
N THR A 259 -50.02 13.93 7.52
CA THR A 259 -50.77 14.38 6.35
C THR A 259 -50.66 13.34 5.22
N GLN A 260 -49.52 12.79 4.96
CA GLN A 260 -49.29 11.75 3.93
C GLN A 260 -49.99 10.45 4.30
N LEU A 261 -50.00 10.06 5.58
CA LEU A 261 -50.75 8.88 6.05
C LEU A 261 -52.27 9.05 5.87
N GLU A 262 -52.82 10.25 6.15
CA GLU A 262 -54.24 10.55 5.92
C GLU A 262 -54.62 10.55 4.43
N ILE A 263 -53.77 11.12 3.58
CA ILE A 263 -53.95 11.08 2.12
C ILE A 263 -54.00 9.61 1.62
N PHE A 264 -53.11 8.78 2.14
CA PHE A 264 -53.07 7.37 1.78
C PHE A 264 -54.29 6.58 2.29
N ALA A 265 -54.68 6.84 3.57
CA ALA A 265 -55.83 6.20 4.18
C ALA A 265 -57.13 6.51 3.44
N ALA A 266 -57.33 7.74 2.98
CA ALA A 266 -58.50 8.17 2.23
C ALA A 266 -58.62 7.42 0.86
N ALA A 267 -57.49 7.07 0.23
CA ALA A 267 -57.45 6.35 -1.03
C ALA A 267 -57.57 4.82 -0.89
N ALA A 268 -56.97 4.25 0.18
CA ALA A 268 -56.86 2.81 0.38
C ALA A 268 -58.11 2.17 1.00
N GLY A 269 -58.90 2.93 1.71
CA GLY A 269 -60.16 2.46 2.34
C GLY A 269 -59.97 1.20 3.19
N ALA A 270 -60.77 0.15 2.94
CA ALA A 270 -60.72 -1.11 3.67
C ALA A 270 -59.41 -1.92 3.43
N SER A 271 -58.63 -1.60 2.42
CA SER A 271 -57.36 -2.24 2.09
C SER A 271 -56.16 -1.48 2.66
N LEU A 272 -56.36 -0.55 3.59
CA LEU A 272 -55.30 0.33 4.14
C LEU A 272 -54.07 -0.44 4.65
N GLY A 273 -54.25 -1.48 5.45
CA GLY A 273 -53.13 -2.26 6.02
C GLY A 273 -52.25 -2.93 4.95
N PRO A 274 -52.86 -3.76 4.05
CA PRO A 274 -52.13 -4.37 2.93
C PRO A 274 -51.43 -3.35 2.04
N GLU A 275 -52.06 -2.23 1.71
CA GLU A 275 -51.50 -1.23 0.81
C GLU A 275 -50.41 -0.40 1.44
N LEU A 276 -50.53 -0.01 2.72
CA LEU A 276 -49.44 0.61 3.44
C LEU A 276 -48.25 -0.36 3.61
N THR A 277 -48.50 -1.64 3.85
CA THR A 277 -47.45 -2.66 3.89
C THR A 277 -46.73 -2.77 2.55
N ARG A 278 -47.46 -2.78 1.46
CA ARG A 278 -46.92 -2.78 0.10
C ARG A 278 -46.08 -1.55 -0.19
N PHE A 279 -46.64 -0.37 0.04
CA PHE A 279 -45.97 0.90 -0.19
C PHE A 279 -44.72 1.08 0.69
N GLY A 280 -44.81 0.86 1.99
CA GLY A 280 -43.67 0.94 2.90
C GLY A 280 -42.57 -0.07 2.52
N THR A 281 -42.96 -1.30 2.10
CA THR A 281 -41.96 -2.28 1.64
C THR A 281 -41.28 -1.85 0.35
N LEU A 282 -41.97 -1.17 -0.58
CA LEU A 282 -41.35 -0.60 -1.77
C LEU A 282 -40.33 0.49 -1.41
N LEU A 283 -40.67 1.38 -0.50
CA LEU A 283 -39.74 2.41 -0.02
C LEU A 283 -38.49 1.79 0.67
N GLU A 284 -38.70 0.78 1.48
CA GLU A 284 -37.60 0.04 2.11
C GLU A 284 -36.71 -0.64 1.04
N MET A 285 -37.29 -1.25 0.03
CA MET A 285 -36.53 -1.85 -1.08
C MET A 285 -35.66 -0.81 -1.81
N GLU A 286 -36.18 0.37 -2.08
CA GLU A 286 -35.43 1.45 -2.72
C GLU A 286 -34.24 1.89 -1.87
N ARG A 287 -34.44 2.09 -0.56
CA ARG A 287 -33.37 2.39 0.38
C ARG A 287 -32.31 1.29 0.39
N ILE A 288 -32.72 0.01 0.49
CA ILE A 288 -31.79 -1.12 0.50
C ILE A 288 -31.04 -1.24 -0.83
N ALA A 289 -31.71 -0.97 -1.97
CA ALA A 289 -31.07 -0.97 -3.28
C ALA A 289 -29.97 0.12 -3.36
N GLY A 290 -30.27 1.32 -2.86
CA GLY A 290 -29.26 2.40 -2.76
C GLY A 290 -28.06 2.03 -1.89
N GLU A 291 -28.29 1.39 -0.73
CA GLU A 291 -27.21 0.88 0.12
C GLU A 291 -26.36 -0.20 -0.58
N LEU A 292 -27.00 -1.06 -1.38
CA LEU A 292 -26.32 -2.08 -2.15
C LEU A 292 -25.45 -1.45 -3.26
N GLU A 293 -25.99 -0.47 -3.99
CA GLU A 293 -25.26 0.29 -5.00
C GLU A 293 -24.04 1.01 -4.39
N GLN A 294 -24.23 1.69 -3.27
CA GLN A 294 -23.14 2.36 -2.57
C GLN A 294 -22.05 1.37 -2.10
N SER A 295 -22.47 0.21 -1.57
CA SER A 295 -21.54 -0.82 -1.13
C SER A 295 -20.72 -1.41 -2.29
N THR A 296 -21.37 -1.65 -3.43
CA THR A 296 -20.70 -2.19 -4.64
C THR A 296 -19.81 -1.15 -5.31
N ALA A 297 -20.23 0.12 -5.36
CA ALA A 297 -19.40 1.22 -5.84
C ALA A 297 -18.11 1.34 -5.00
N ARG A 298 -18.24 1.28 -3.67
CA ARG A 298 -17.08 1.32 -2.74
C ARG A 298 -16.13 0.15 -2.96
N ILE A 299 -16.62 -1.07 -3.21
CA ILE A 299 -15.78 -2.23 -3.57
C ILE A 299 -15.02 -1.94 -4.87
N SER A 300 -15.70 -1.42 -5.88
CA SER A 300 -15.10 -1.09 -7.18
C SER A 300 -14.00 -0.04 -7.04
N ASP A 301 -14.22 1.01 -6.26
CA ASP A 301 -13.23 2.07 -6.00
C ASP A 301 -12.01 1.53 -5.27
N LEU A 302 -12.20 0.66 -4.28
CA LEU A 302 -11.09 0.01 -3.57
C LEU A 302 -10.27 -0.89 -4.50
N ILE A 303 -10.93 -1.71 -5.34
CA ILE A 303 -10.24 -2.56 -6.32
C ILE A 303 -9.46 -1.70 -7.32
N LYS A 304 -10.07 -0.61 -7.80
CA LYS A 304 -9.39 0.33 -8.70
C LYS A 304 -8.16 0.96 -8.04
N ALA A 305 -8.28 1.44 -6.80
CA ALA A 305 -7.17 2.00 -6.03
C ALA A 305 -6.03 0.99 -5.82
N ILE A 306 -6.36 -0.27 -5.46
CA ILE A 306 -5.38 -1.36 -5.33
C ILE A 306 -4.67 -1.62 -6.67
N LYS A 307 -5.44 -1.67 -7.76
CA LYS A 307 -4.89 -1.89 -9.09
C LYS A 307 -3.97 -0.74 -9.50
N GLU A 308 -4.36 0.50 -9.34
CA GLU A 308 -3.54 1.67 -9.63
C GLU A 308 -2.26 1.67 -8.78
N TYR A 309 -2.37 1.35 -7.48
CA TYR A 309 -1.21 1.23 -6.59
C TYR A 309 -0.23 0.14 -7.03
N SER A 310 -0.73 -1.00 -7.48
CA SER A 310 0.07 -2.18 -7.86
C SER A 310 0.60 -2.12 -9.30
N TYR A 311 -0.19 -1.63 -10.27
CA TYR A 311 0.18 -1.64 -11.70
C TYR A 311 1.18 -0.54 -12.10
N MET A 312 1.29 0.53 -11.33
CA MET A 312 2.30 1.58 -11.60
C MET A 312 3.74 1.08 -11.47
N ASP A 313 3.95 -0.15 -11.03
CA ASP A 313 5.27 -0.75 -10.78
C ASP A 313 6.09 -1.06 -12.05
N GLN A 314 5.45 -1.15 -13.22
CA GLN A 314 6.11 -1.47 -14.50
C GLN A 314 6.16 -0.27 -15.46
N ALA A 315 5.55 0.85 -15.10
CA ALA A 315 5.52 2.00 -15.97
C ALA A 315 6.87 2.77 -15.92
N PRO A 316 7.41 3.17 -17.08
CA PRO A 316 8.54 4.10 -17.13
C PRO A 316 8.15 5.45 -16.51
N LEU A 317 9.11 6.37 -16.45
CA LEU A 317 8.85 7.76 -16.09
C LEU A 317 7.67 8.30 -16.90
N GLN A 318 6.61 8.75 -16.22
CA GLN A 318 5.35 9.16 -16.84
C GLN A 318 4.78 10.43 -16.21
N GLU A 319 3.83 11.07 -16.88
CA GLU A 319 3.06 12.16 -16.30
C GLU A 319 2.12 11.64 -15.21
N VAL A 320 2.35 12.05 -13.97
CA VAL A 320 1.55 11.66 -12.80
C VAL A 320 0.67 12.82 -12.36
N ASP A 321 -0.62 12.54 -12.20
CA ASP A 321 -1.58 13.43 -11.54
C ASP A 321 -1.43 13.29 -10.01
N ILE A 322 -0.89 14.33 -9.38
CA ILE A 322 -0.59 14.34 -7.95
C ILE A 322 -1.86 14.26 -7.10
N LYS A 323 -2.94 14.92 -7.51
CA LYS A 323 -4.23 14.86 -6.81
C LYS A 323 -4.76 13.43 -6.79
N ASN A 324 -4.80 12.77 -7.95
CA ASN A 324 -5.27 11.39 -8.05
C ASN A 324 -4.37 10.43 -7.24
N SER A 325 -3.05 10.61 -7.26
CA SER A 325 -2.09 9.81 -6.48
C SER A 325 -2.33 9.94 -4.96
N LEU A 326 -2.58 11.16 -4.46
CA LEU A 326 -2.90 11.42 -3.06
C LEU A 326 -4.26 10.83 -2.65
N GLU A 327 -5.31 11.02 -3.46
CA GLU A 327 -6.64 10.46 -3.20
C GLU A 327 -6.63 8.92 -3.18
N THR A 328 -5.92 8.29 -4.12
CA THR A 328 -5.71 6.84 -4.14
C THR A 328 -5.06 6.36 -2.84
N THR A 329 -4.01 7.05 -2.37
CA THR A 329 -3.33 6.71 -1.11
C THR A 329 -4.26 6.89 0.09
N LEU A 330 -5.00 7.99 0.18
CA LEU A 330 -5.97 8.24 1.26
C LEU A 330 -7.08 7.20 1.29
N THR A 331 -7.54 6.74 0.13
CA THR A 331 -8.54 5.67 -0.01
C THR A 331 -8.02 4.36 0.56
N ILE A 332 -6.79 3.97 0.20
CA ILE A 332 -6.15 2.74 0.71
C ILE A 332 -5.93 2.82 2.23
N MET A 333 -5.53 3.99 2.74
CA MET A 333 -5.25 4.19 4.16
C MET A 333 -6.49 4.51 5.00
N HIS A 334 -7.67 4.54 4.41
CA HIS A 334 -8.92 4.89 5.08
C HIS A 334 -9.15 4.07 6.36
N HIS A 335 -8.81 2.77 6.34
CA HIS A 335 -8.96 1.88 7.50
C HIS A 335 -8.24 2.37 8.76
N LYS A 336 -7.08 3.03 8.59
CA LYS A 336 -6.30 3.59 9.70
C LYS A 336 -6.81 4.98 10.08
N LEU A 337 -7.15 5.81 9.09
CA LEU A 337 -7.57 7.20 9.30
C LEU A 337 -8.96 7.32 9.93
N LYS A 338 -9.92 6.43 9.61
CA LYS A 338 -11.30 6.47 10.14
C LYS A 338 -11.42 6.26 11.65
N ARG A 339 -10.36 5.83 12.34
CA ARG A 339 -10.37 5.55 13.78
C ARG A 339 -10.42 6.79 14.67
N GLY A 340 -10.38 7.98 14.11
CA GLY A 340 -10.48 9.24 14.85
C GLY A 340 -9.64 10.38 14.27
N ILE A 341 -9.11 10.22 13.05
CA ILE A 341 -8.38 11.27 12.34
C ILE A 341 -9.32 11.96 11.35
N VAL A 342 -9.46 13.27 11.52
CA VAL A 342 -10.20 14.12 10.57
C VAL A 342 -9.26 14.51 9.43
N VAL A 343 -9.58 14.09 8.20
CA VAL A 343 -8.75 14.37 7.02
C VAL A 343 -9.28 15.61 6.27
N SER A 344 -8.48 16.68 6.24
CA SER A 344 -8.72 17.87 5.43
C SER A 344 -7.96 17.79 4.11
N ARG A 345 -8.65 18.03 2.98
CA ARG A 345 -8.10 18.02 1.63
C ARG A 345 -8.10 19.42 1.04
N GLU A 346 -6.91 19.92 0.69
CA GLU A 346 -6.72 21.29 0.19
C GLU A 346 -5.95 21.25 -1.14
N PHE A 347 -6.63 20.84 -2.21
CA PHE A 347 -6.02 20.71 -3.53
C PHE A 347 -6.39 21.92 -4.40
N ALA A 348 -5.37 22.55 -4.99
CA ALA A 348 -5.61 23.58 -5.99
C ALA A 348 -6.31 22.97 -7.22
N PRO A 349 -7.27 23.67 -7.86
CA PRO A 349 -8.03 23.12 -8.97
C PRO A 349 -7.15 22.79 -10.20
N ASP A 350 -6.09 23.58 -10.45
CA ASP A 350 -5.25 23.51 -11.64
C ASP A 350 -3.85 22.99 -11.32
N LEU A 351 -3.76 21.82 -10.66
CA LEU A 351 -2.47 21.20 -10.38
C LEU A 351 -1.87 20.65 -11.66
N PRO A 352 -0.65 21.02 -12.02
CA PRO A 352 0.04 20.43 -13.16
C PRO A 352 0.48 18.99 -12.85
N LYS A 353 0.53 18.16 -13.89
CA LYS A 353 1.14 16.84 -13.79
C LYS A 353 2.65 16.96 -13.65
N VAL A 354 3.27 15.98 -12.99
CA VAL A 354 4.72 15.90 -12.82
C VAL A 354 5.27 14.63 -13.45
N MET A 355 6.49 14.71 -13.99
CA MET A 355 7.18 13.53 -14.52
C MET A 355 7.77 12.72 -13.37
N ALA A 356 7.19 11.56 -13.08
CA ALA A 356 7.61 10.72 -11.96
C ALA A 356 7.29 9.23 -12.18
N TYR A 357 7.81 8.39 -11.29
CA TYR A 357 7.39 7.00 -11.16
C TYR A 357 6.19 6.96 -10.20
N GLY A 358 4.98 6.73 -10.73
CA GLY A 358 3.75 6.87 -9.96
C GLY A 358 3.68 5.99 -8.73
N SER A 359 4.14 4.72 -8.82
CA SER A 359 4.20 3.80 -7.67
C SER A 359 5.14 4.29 -6.55
N GLU A 360 6.28 4.87 -6.94
CA GLU A 360 7.23 5.41 -5.99
C GLU A 360 6.65 6.64 -5.26
N LEU A 361 5.90 7.50 -5.95
CA LEU A 361 5.20 8.62 -5.30
C LEU A 361 4.11 8.14 -4.35
N ASN A 362 3.34 7.10 -4.70
CA ASN A 362 2.35 6.53 -3.79
C ASN A 362 3.03 6.00 -2.51
N GLN A 363 4.24 5.44 -2.61
CA GLN A 363 5.02 5.02 -1.45
C GLN A 363 5.47 6.22 -0.59
N VAL A 364 5.82 7.36 -1.22
CA VAL A 364 6.10 8.62 -0.48
C VAL A 364 4.89 9.03 0.35
N TRP A 365 3.72 9.11 -0.27
CA TRP A 365 2.50 9.52 0.41
C TRP A 365 2.11 8.55 1.51
N THR A 366 2.18 7.24 1.25
CA THR A 366 1.89 6.20 2.25
C THR A 366 2.79 6.35 3.47
N ASN A 367 4.10 6.50 3.29
CA ASN A 367 5.04 6.64 4.41
C ASN A 367 4.81 7.90 5.23
N LEU A 368 4.53 9.04 4.58
CA LEU A 368 4.27 10.30 5.28
C LEU A 368 2.95 10.27 6.04
N ILE A 369 1.87 9.76 5.42
CA ILE A 369 0.54 9.66 6.04
C ILE A 369 0.55 8.62 7.17
N ASP A 370 1.26 7.49 7.01
CA ASP A 370 1.40 6.46 8.04
C ASP A 370 2.13 7.02 9.28
N ASN A 371 3.20 7.78 9.06
CA ASN A 371 3.94 8.43 10.14
C ASN A 371 3.09 9.49 10.87
N ALA A 372 2.33 10.30 10.15
CA ALA A 372 1.40 11.27 10.71
C ALA A 372 0.33 10.58 11.59
N ALA A 373 -0.30 9.53 11.06
CA ALA A 373 -1.32 8.76 11.80
C ALA A 373 -0.76 8.11 13.07
N ASP A 374 0.46 7.54 13.01
CA ASP A 374 1.12 6.97 14.18
C ASP A 374 1.46 8.04 15.22
N ALA A 375 1.94 9.22 14.80
CA ALA A 375 2.28 10.33 15.70
C ALA A 375 1.05 10.87 16.45
N MET A 376 -0.10 10.95 15.79
CA MET A 376 -1.37 11.36 16.37
C MET A 376 -2.05 10.26 17.21
N LYS A 377 -1.46 9.04 17.29
CA LYS A 377 -2.08 7.87 17.96
C LYS A 377 -3.51 7.62 17.50
N GLU A 378 -3.71 7.73 16.20
CA GLU A 378 -4.99 7.54 15.50
C GLU A 378 -6.11 8.54 15.92
N LYS A 379 -5.77 9.69 16.54
CA LYS A 379 -6.73 10.77 16.88
C LYS A 379 -6.12 12.14 16.62
N GLY A 380 -6.75 12.93 15.76
CA GLY A 380 -6.25 14.27 15.43
C GLY A 380 -6.73 14.75 14.06
N LYS A 381 -6.05 15.76 13.53
CA LYS A 381 -6.32 16.34 12.22
C LYS A 381 -5.14 16.18 11.28
N LEU A 382 -5.37 15.49 10.17
CA LEU A 382 -4.44 15.37 9.07
C LEU A 382 -4.85 16.33 7.94
N THR A 383 -3.99 17.25 7.54
CA THR A 383 -4.23 18.11 6.38
C THR A 383 -3.30 17.67 5.24
N VAL A 384 -3.90 17.36 4.10
CA VAL A 384 -3.18 17.04 2.85
C VAL A 384 -3.44 18.19 1.88
N ARG A 385 -2.38 18.94 1.57
CA ARG A 385 -2.44 20.09 0.70
C ARG A 385 -1.56 19.89 -0.53
N ALA A 386 -2.04 20.29 -1.70
CA ALA A 386 -1.24 20.31 -2.91
C ALA A 386 -1.50 21.60 -3.70
N VAL A 387 -0.44 22.34 -3.99
CA VAL A 387 -0.49 23.61 -4.70
C VAL A 387 0.66 23.74 -5.70
N ARG A 388 0.48 24.57 -6.72
CA ARG A 388 1.59 24.97 -7.59
C ARG A 388 2.42 26.04 -6.89
N GLU A 389 3.74 25.84 -6.80
CA GLU A 389 4.71 26.79 -6.27
C GLU A 389 5.78 27.04 -7.35
N ASN A 390 5.62 28.08 -8.18
CA ASN A 390 6.48 28.39 -9.33
C ASN A 390 6.59 27.19 -10.30
N ASP A 391 7.80 26.61 -10.44
CA ASP A 391 8.10 25.46 -11.29
C ASP A 391 7.96 24.12 -10.58
N TYR A 392 7.36 24.10 -9.39
CA TYR A 392 7.14 22.92 -8.57
C TYR A 392 5.68 22.72 -8.24
N VAL A 393 5.31 21.46 -8.03
CA VAL A 393 4.13 21.10 -7.24
C VAL A 393 4.61 20.89 -5.81
N LEU A 394 4.07 21.69 -4.89
CA LEU A 394 4.28 21.53 -3.45
C LEU A 394 3.16 20.67 -2.88
N VAL A 395 3.53 19.56 -2.26
CA VAL A 395 2.63 18.73 -1.46
C VAL A 395 3.03 18.86 0.00
N GLU A 396 2.05 19.15 0.86
CA GLU A 396 2.23 19.24 2.31
C GLU A 396 1.36 18.20 2.99
N ILE A 397 1.99 17.39 3.86
CA ILE A 397 1.31 16.49 4.79
C ILE A 397 1.52 17.07 6.19
N VAL A 398 0.42 17.49 6.81
CA VAL A 398 0.46 18.20 8.09
C VAL A 398 -0.35 17.46 9.12
N ASP A 399 0.24 17.17 10.26
CA ASP A 399 -0.42 16.57 11.42
C ASP A 399 -0.35 17.47 12.66
N ASP A 400 -1.33 17.35 13.52
CA ASP A 400 -1.44 18.04 14.79
C ASP A 400 -0.88 17.22 15.98
N GLY A 401 0.01 16.29 15.70
CA GLY A 401 0.67 15.41 16.66
C GLY A 401 1.65 16.12 17.61
N PRO A 402 2.39 15.36 18.41
CA PRO A 402 3.28 15.90 19.44
C PRO A 402 4.51 16.63 18.90
N GLY A 403 4.74 16.61 17.60
CA GLY A 403 5.92 17.18 16.97
C GLY A 403 7.15 16.24 17.01
N ILE A 404 8.19 16.67 16.31
CA ILE A 404 9.49 15.98 16.27
C ILE A 404 10.51 16.83 17.02
N PRO A 405 11.18 16.30 18.06
CA PRO A 405 12.17 17.06 18.84
C PRO A 405 13.30 17.63 17.96
N PRO A 406 13.73 18.88 18.17
CA PRO A 406 14.74 19.54 17.34
C PRO A 406 16.05 18.74 17.22
N GLU A 407 16.43 18.01 18.26
CA GLU A 407 17.69 17.25 18.35
C GLU A 407 17.73 16.10 17.35
N VAL A 408 16.56 15.61 16.92
CA VAL A 408 16.47 14.47 15.99
C VAL A 408 16.02 14.87 14.59
N GLN A 409 15.54 16.09 14.37
CA GLN A 409 15.03 16.54 13.07
C GLN A 409 16.06 16.42 11.93
N SER A 410 17.34 16.62 12.20
CA SER A 410 18.41 16.48 11.21
C SER A 410 18.68 15.02 10.81
N ARG A 411 18.26 14.06 11.65
CA ARG A 411 18.57 12.64 11.51
C ARG A 411 17.41 11.79 11.03
N ILE A 412 16.20 12.34 10.95
CA ILE A 412 14.98 11.56 10.61
C ILE A 412 15.02 10.92 9.23
N PHE A 413 15.87 11.43 8.32
CA PHE A 413 16.07 10.87 6.98
C PHE A 413 17.26 9.89 6.92
N GLU A 414 17.99 9.65 8.03
CA GLU A 414 19.04 8.65 8.08
C GLU A 414 18.43 7.25 8.03
N PRO A 415 19.00 6.32 7.23
CA PRO A 415 18.56 4.94 7.22
C PRO A 415 18.58 4.31 8.62
N PHE A 416 17.55 3.53 8.95
CA PHE A 416 17.38 2.85 10.24
C PHE A 416 17.17 3.75 11.45
N PHE A 417 17.12 5.07 11.30
CA PHE A 417 16.80 5.96 12.40
C PHE A 417 15.31 5.89 12.75
N THR A 418 14.99 5.59 13.99
CA THR A 418 13.62 5.53 14.51
C THR A 418 13.58 5.98 15.97
N THR A 419 12.51 6.69 16.34
CA THR A 419 12.17 7.04 17.74
C THR A 419 11.10 6.10 18.31
N LYS A 420 10.59 5.16 17.52
CA LYS A 420 9.62 4.13 17.93
C LYS A 420 10.32 2.99 18.66
N GLY A 421 9.58 2.25 19.49
CA GLY A 421 10.10 1.10 20.23
C GLY A 421 10.68 0.00 19.35
N VAL A 422 11.44 -0.90 19.95
CA VAL A 422 12.04 -2.05 19.23
C VAL A 422 10.95 -2.91 18.62
N GLY A 423 10.98 -3.06 17.28
CA GLY A 423 9.99 -3.82 16.50
C GLY A 423 8.79 -3.00 16.02
N GLU A 424 8.60 -1.75 16.46
CA GLU A 424 7.48 -0.89 16.05
C GLU A 424 7.80 0.00 14.85
N GLY A 425 9.08 0.21 14.56
CA GLY A 425 9.53 1.02 13.43
C GLY A 425 10.80 0.48 12.80
N THR A 426 10.84 0.38 11.49
CA THR A 426 12.01 -0.08 10.73
C THR A 426 13.07 1.01 10.56
N GLY A 427 12.70 2.30 10.78
CA GLY A 427 13.58 3.45 10.51
C GLY A 427 13.91 3.68 9.03
N LEU A 428 13.19 3.00 8.10
CA LEU A 428 13.46 3.09 6.66
C LEU A 428 12.45 4.00 5.91
N GLY A 429 11.27 4.26 6.49
CA GLY A 429 10.19 4.95 5.79
C GLY A 429 10.56 6.34 5.29
N LEU A 430 11.21 7.17 6.11
CA LEU A 430 11.61 8.53 5.73
C LEU A 430 12.86 8.56 4.84
N ASP A 431 13.78 7.60 4.96
CA ASP A 431 14.88 7.41 4.01
C ASP A 431 14.35 7.08 2.61
N VAL A 432 13.35 6.18 2.52
CA VAL A 432 12.67 5.88 1.26
C VAL A 432 12.03 7.13 0.65
N VAL A 433 11.32 7.94 1.46
CA VAL A 433 10.76 9.22 1.01
C VAL A 433 11.85 10.11 0.42
N HIS A 434 12.96 10.29 1.13
CA HIS A 434 14.07 11.13 0.70
C HIS A 434 14.68 10.64 -0.62
N ARG A 435 14.95 9.34 -0.75
CA ARG A 435 15.52 8.73 -1.97
C ARG A 435 14.59 8.87 -3.18
N ILE A 436 13.29 8.61 -3.02
CA ILE A 436 12.32 8.72 -4.11
C ILE A 436 12.18 10.16 -4.57
N VAL A 437 12.07 11.10 -3.64
CA VAL A 437 11.95 12.53 -3.96
C VAL A 437 13.21 13.03 -4.66
N GLN A 438 14.40 12.66 -4.20
CA GLN A 438 15.66 13.00 -4.90
C GLN A 438 15.75 12.38 -6.30
N LYS A 439 15.31 11.15 -6.48
CA LYS A 439 15.27 10.48 -7.79
C LYS A 439 14.42 11.24 -8.80
N THR A 440 13.34 11.88 -8.33
CA THR A 440 12.50 12.76 -9.17
C THR A 440 13.02 14.20 -9.26
N ARG A 441 14.27 14.47 -8.82
CA ARG A 441 14.87 15.80 -8.71
C ARG A 441 14.05 16.79 -7.87
N GLY A 442 13.28 16.27 -6.95
CA GLY A 442 12.49 17.01 -5.98
C GLY A 442 13.25 17.31 -4.67
N LEU A 443 12.57 17.97 -3.77
CA LEU A 443 13.07 18.31 -2.45
C LEU A 443 12.05 17.96 -1.37
N VAL A 444 12.48 17.31 -0.31
CA VAL A 444 11.68 17.09 0.91
C VAL A 444 12.24 17.90 2.06
N THR A 445 11.39 18.60 2.77
CA THR A 445 11.74 19.40 3.96
C THR A 445 10.76 19.14 5.09
N LEU A 446 11.21 19.35 6.33
CA LEU A 446 10.43 19.23 7.54
C LEU A 446 10.35 20.58 8.24
N LYS A 447 9.14 20.91 8.73
CA LYS A 447 8.94 21.92 9.78
C LYS A 447 8.10 21.27 10.87
N SER A 448 8.58 21.23 12.10
CA SER A 448 7.86 20.55 13.16
C SER A 448 7.99 21.31 14.49
N VAL A 449 6.82 21.57 15.06
CA VAL A 449 6.61 21.99 16.44
C VAL A 449 5.44 21.20 17.01
N PRO A 450 5.29 21.07 18.32
CA PRO A 450 4.11 20.42 18.90
C PRO A 450 2.80 21.01 18.37
N GLY A 451 1.93 20.15 17.83
CA GLY A 451 0.65 20.55 17.23
C GLY A 451 0.72 20.96 15.75
N ASP A 452 1.91 21.05 15.13
CA ASP A 452 2.07 21.34 13.70
C ASP A 452 3.35 20.68 13.17
N THR A 453 3.25 19.42 12.72
CA THR A 453 4.32 18.73 12.00
C THR A 453 4.00 18.73 10.52
N ARG A 454 4.88 19.30 9.71
CA ARG A 454 4.67 19.54 8.30
C ARG A 454 5.80 18.97 7.47
N PHE A 455 5.53 17.92 6.72
CA PHE A 455 6.38 17.44 5.65
C PHE A 455 6.01 18.14 4.34
N GLN A 456 6.99 18.77 3.70
CA GLN A 456 6.84 19.49 2.44
C GLN A 456 7.63 18.79 1.35
N VAL A 457 6.95 18.30 0.31
CA VAL A 457 7.55 17.64 -0.85
C VAL A 457 7.36 18.55 -2.07
N ARG A 458 8.44 18.96 -2.69
CA ARG A 458 8.47 19.75 -3.93
C ARG A 458 8.88 18.87 -5.09
N LEU A 459 8.03 18.77 -6.08
CA LEU A 459 8.26 17.97 -7.29
C LEU A 459 8.32 18.90 -8.51
N PRO A 460 9.36 18.83 -9.36
CA PRO A 460 9.46 19.70 -10.53
C PRO A 460 8.37 19.40 -11.56
N ILE A 461 7.74 20.44 -12.10
CA ILE A 461 6.69 20.33 -13.14
C ILE A 461 7.31 19.91 -14.47
N HIS A 462 8.47 20.45 -14.79
CA HIS A 462 9.23 20.11 -15.99
C HIS A 462 10.55 19.45 -15.59
N ASN A 463 10.76 18.20 -15.97
CA ASN A 463 12.10 17.65 -15.95
C ASN A 463 12.87 18.31 -17.11
N ALA A 464 13.65 19.35 -16.81
CA ALA A 464 14.71 19.73 -17.72
C ALA A 464 15.65 18.53 -17.86
N LEU A 465 15.68 17.96 -19.07
CA LEU A 465 16.62 16.93 -19.49
C LEU A 465 18.05 17.42 -19.33
#